data_2c043f0205bb197f37d340725f6217a6
#
_entry.id   2c043f0205bb197f37d340725f6217a6
#
_cell.length_a   1.000
_cell.length_b   1.000
_cell.length_c   1.000
_cell.angle_alpha   90.00
_cell.angle_beta   90.00
_cell.angle_gamma   90.00
#
_symmetry.space_group_name_H-M   'P 1'
#
loop_
_entity.id
_entity.type
_entity.pdbx_description
1 polymer ?
#
loop_
_entity_poly.entity_id
_entity_poly.type
_entity_poly.pdbx_seq_one_letter_code
_entity_poly.pdbx_strand_id
1 'polypeptide(L)'
;MASSRAEAHDRFRIVGGCRLQGEVKVTGAKNSVLKLMAASLLAEGKTTIRNVPDIADVDIMSDLLTRLGCTVERTDTSIAISVPKEPAYRAEYELVRKMRASINVLGPLVARIGKAEVALPGGDAIGSRGLDFHIKGLEELGAKAHVEHRSEEHTSELQSH
;
A
#
# COMPACT_ATOMS: atom_id res chain seq x y z
N MET A 1 -8.59 -37.51 0.60
CA MET A 1 -7.21 -37.49 1.11
C MET A 1 -6.64 -36.11 0.83
N ALA A 2 -6.66 -35.21 1.81
CA ALA A 2 -6.12 -33.86 1.68
C ALA A 2 -4.60 -33.95 1.91
N SER A 3 -3.83 -33.68 0.85
CA SER A 3 -2.37 -33.55 0.92
C SER A 3 -2.05 -32.26 1.72
N SER A 4 -1.56 -32.41 2.95
CA SER A 4 -0.95 -31.33 3.70
C SER A 4 0.33 -30.91 2.95
N ARG A 5 0.29 -29.82 2.17
CA ARG A 5 1.50 -29.11 1.79
C ARG A 5 2.10 -28.54 3.07
N ALA A 6 3.15 -29.19 3.59
CA ALA A 6 4.02 -28.60 4.56
C ALA A 6 4.50 -27.24 3.99
N GLU A 7 4.38 -26.17 4.76
CA GLU A 7 4.92 -24.87 4.42
C GLU A 7 6.44 -25.05 4.28
N ALA A 8 6.90 -25.12 3.04
CA ALA A 8 8.31 -25.14 2.74
C ALA A 8 8.84 -23.74 3.05
N HIS A 9 9.57 -23.59 4.15
CA HIS A 9 10.29 -22.37 4.43
C HIS A 9 11.41 -22.22 3.40
N ASP A 10 11.25 -21.29 2.48
CA ASP A 10 12.26 -20.95 1.49
C ASP A 10 13.56 -20.53 2.20
N ARG A 11 14.66 -21.12 1.80
CA ARG A 11 15.99 -20.85 2.39
C ARG A 11 16.97 -20.47 1.30
N PHE A 12 17.70 -19.41 1.53
CA PHE A 12 18.86 -19.06 0.71
C PHE A 12 20.12 -19.73 1.30
N ARG A 13 20.86 -20.48 0.45
CA ARG A 13 22.18 -20.96 0.77
C ARG A 13 23.18 -20.19 -0.07
N ILE A 14 23.96 -19.33 0.55
CA ILE A 14 24.94 -18.47 -0.13
C ILE A 14 26.34 -18.99 0.19
N VAL A 15 27.11 -19.28 -0.87
CA VAL A 15 28.53 -19.64 -0.77
C VAL A 15 29.30 -18.47 -1.38
N GLY A 16 30.10 -17.79 -0.56
CA GLY A 16 30.91 -16.65 -0.99
C GLY A 16 32.19 -17.09 -1.74
N GLY A 17 33.01 -16.09 -2.12
CA GLY A 17 34.32 -16.29 -2.74
C GLY A 17 34.33 -16.20 -4.28
N CYS A 18 33.19 -16.03 -4.93
CA CYS A 18 33.12 -15.81 -6.37
C CYS A 18 33.39 -14.34 -6.75
N ARG A 19 34.20 -14.12 -7.79
CA ARG A 19 34.33 -12.80 -8.40
C ARG A 19 33.09 -12.54 -9.26
N LEU A 20 32.34 -11.49 -8.92
CA LEU A 20 31.15 -11.11 -9.66
C LEU A 20 31.55 -10.26 -10.88
N GLN A 21 31.10 -10.67 -12.07
CA GLN A 21 31.26 -9.95 -13.34
C GLN A 21 29.98 -10.06 -14.14
N GLY A 22 29.50 -8.95 -14.70
CA GLY A 22 28.31 -8.92 -15.54
C GLY A 22 27.48 -7.66 -15.31
N GLU A 23 26.36 -7.61 -16.01
CA GLU A 23 25.39 -6.54 -15.93
C GLU A 23 24.06 -7.07 -15.38
N VAL A 24 23.42 -6.29 -14.52
CA VAL A 24 22.09 -6.58 -13.98
C VAL A 24 21.16 -5.42 -14.28
N LYS A 25 20.05 -5.69 -14.95
CA LYS A 25 19.00 -4.70 -15.16
C LYS A 25 18.26 -4.46 -13.84
N VAL A 26 18.29 -3.23 -13.36
CA VAL A 26 17.58 -2.84 -12.14
C VAL A 26 16.08 -2.76 -12.43
N THR A 27 15.28 -3.48 -11.67
CA THR A 27 13.82 -3.38 -11.67
C THR A 27 13.35 -2.21 -10.80
N GLY A 28 12.08 -1.83 -10.94
CA GLY A 28 11.48 -0.79 -10.11
C GLY A 28 11.50 -1.14 -8.62
N ALA A 29 11.64 -0.11 -7.78
CA ALA A 29 11.72 -0.29 -6.33
C ALA A 29 10.34 -0.54 -5.70
N LYS A 30 10.24 -1.52 -4.81
CA LYS A 30 9.04 -1.83 -4.02
C LYS A 30 8.42 -0.59 -3.38
N ASN A 31 9.20 0.15 -2.60
CA ASN A 31 8.70 1.30 -1.84
C ASN A 31 8.30 2.47 -2.73
N SER A 32 8.84 2.57 -3.93
CA SER A 32 8.50 3.60 -4.90
C SER A 32 7.17 3.29 -5.58
N VAL A 33 7.00 2.07 -6.11
CA VAL A 33 5.80 1.69 -6.85
C VAL A 33 4.54 1.81 -5.99
N LEU A 34 4.57 1.37 -4.73
CA LEU A 34 3.42 1.43 -3.83
C LEU A 34 2.99 2.87 -3.53
N LYS A 35 3.94 3.80 -3.40
CA LYS A 35 3.64 5.22 -3.22
C LYS A 35 3.09 5.86 -4.49
N LEU A 36 3.61 5.49 -5.66
CA LEU A 36 3.09 5.96 -6.95
C LEU A 36 1.67 5.44 -7.20
N MET A 37 1.39 4.18 -6.84
CA MET A 37 0.04 3.62 -6.90
C MET A 37 -0.93 4.38 -5.99
N ALA A 38 -0.55 4.67 -4.75
CA ALA A 38 -1.37 5.47 -3.85
C ALA A 38 -1.55 6.91 -4.36
N ALA A 39 -0.50 7.52 -4.90
CA ALA A 39 -0.53 8.88 -5.44
C ALA A 39 -1.48 9.02 -6.66
N SER A 40 -1.77 7.93 -7.38
CA SER A 40 -2.76 7.96 -8.47
C SER A 40 -4.14 8.45 -8.00
N LEU A 41 -4.50 8.21 -6.73
CA LEU A 41 -5.75 8.67 -6.13
C LEU A 41 -5.91 10.19 -6.09
N LEU A 42 -4.82 10.97 -6.22
CA LEU A 42 -4.86 12.44 -6.19
C LEU A 42 -5.60 13.06 -7.38
N ALA A 43 -5.74 12.33 -8.48
CA ALA A 43 -6.40 12.83 -9.69
C ALA A 43 -7.39 11.81 -10.25
N GLU A 44 -8.46 12.31 -10.89
CA GLU A 44 -9.34 11.49 -11.71
C GLU A 44 -8.65 11.07 -13.00
N GLY A 45 -8.99 9.89 -13.52
CA GLY A 45 -8.51 9.40 -14.80
C GLY A 45 -7.45 8.33 -14.71
N LYS A 46 -6.75 8.09 -15.82
CA LYS A 46 -5.85 6.95 -15.98
C LYS A 46 -4.39 7.35 -15.75
N THR A 47 -3.77 6.72 -14.76
CA THR A 47 -2.32 6.81 -14.48
C THR A 47 -1.65 5.50 -14.89
N THR A 48 -0.54 5.57 -15.62
CA THR A 48 0.26 4.39 -15.98
C THR A 48 1.64 4.44 -15.33
N ILE A 49 1.96 3.43 -14.55
CA ILE A 49 3.26 3.24 -13.91
C ILE A 49 4.01 2.15 -14.66
N ARG A 50 5.24 2.42 -15.07
CA ARG A 50 6.10 1.48 -15.81
C ARG A 50 7.23 0.98 -14.93
N ASN A 51 7.87 -0.12 -15.36
CA ASN A 51 8.95 -0.79 -14.63
C ASN A 51 8.50 -1.24 -13.23
N VAL A 52 7.30 -1.82 -13.16
CA VAL A 52 6.71 -2.32 -11.93
C VAL A 52 7.36 -3.65 -11.57
N PRO A 53 7.87 -3.84 -10.35
CA PRO A 53 8.41 -5.12 -9.91
C PRO A 53 7.29 -6.15 -9.72
N ASP A 54 7.60 -7.42 -9.96
CA ASP A 54 6.69 -8.53 -9.70
C ASP A 54 6.81 -8.96 -8.23
N ILE A 55 5.97 -8.39 -7.37
CA ILE A 55 5.95 -8.62 -5.93
C ILE A 55 4.52 -8.62 -5.39
N ALA A 56 4.26 -9.44 -4.38
CA ALA A 56 2.94 -9.59 -3.75
C ALA A 56 2.35 -8.27 -3.21
N ASP A 57 3.18 -7.33 -2.75
CA ASP A 57 2.71 -6.03 -2.27
C ASP A 57 2.00 -5.20 -3.36
N VAL A 58 2.39 -5.38 -4.63
CA VAL A 58 1.72 -4.73 -5.78
C VAL A 58 0.32 -5.29 -5.97
N ASP A 59 0.15 -6.61 -5.77
CA ASP A 59 -1.16 -7.26 -5.86
C ASP A 59 -2.07 -6.78 -4.72
N ILE A 60 -1.56 -6.74 -3.49
CA ILE A 60 -2.32 -6.25 -2.32
C ILE A 60 -2.74 -4.78 -2.51
N MET A 61 -1.84 -3.92 -3.03
CA MET A 61 -2.17 -2.53 -3.31
C MET A 61 -3.19 -2.41 -4.44
N SER A 62 -3.12 -3.27 -5.46
CA SER A 62 -4.09 -3.33 -6.56
C SER A 62 -5.48 -3.69 -6.05
N ASP A 63 -5.58 -4.68 -5.17
CA ASP A 63 -6.83 -5.07 -4.52
C ASP A 63 -7.40 -3.92 -3.68
N LEU A 64 -6.56 -3.23 -2.91
CA LEU A 64 -6.96 -2.07 -2.13
C LEU A 64 -7.54 -0.96 -3.01
N LEU A 65 -6.84 -0.60 -4.09
CA LEU A 65 -7.31 0.43 -5.03
C LEU A 65 -8.60 0.03 -5.75
N THR A 66 -8.74 -1.26 -6.07
CA THR A 66 -9.97 -1.79 -6.67
C THR A 66 -11.15 -1.64 -5.72
N ARG A 67 -10.98 -1.91 -4.43
CA ARG A 67 -12.03 -1.71 -3.42
C ARG A 67 -12.34 -0.25 -3.16
N LEU A 68 -11.37 0.65 -3.40
CA LEU A 68 -11.63 2.10 -3.41
C LEU A 68 -12.35 2.58 -4.69
N GLY A 69 -12.73 1.65 -5.59
CA GLY A 69 -13.48 1.94 -6.80
C GLY A 69 -12.62 2.20 -8.04
N CYS A 70 -11.30 2.01 -7.96
CA CYS A 70 -10.43 2.12 -9.12
C CYS A 70 -10.50 0.88 -10.01
N THR A 71 -10.26 1.06 -11.32
CA THR A 71 -9.97 -0.06 -12.22
C THR A 71 -8.46 -0.19 -12.36
N VAL A 72 -7.92 -1.39 -12.08
CA VAL A 72 -6.50 -1.68 -12.13
C VAL A 72 -6.22 -2.72 -13.20
N GLU A 73 -5.39 -2.37 -14.18
CA GLU A 73 -4.98 -3.23 -15.28
C GLU A 73 -3.46 -3.46 -15.17
N ARG A 74 -3.03 -4.70 -15.07
CA ARG A 74 -1.60 -5.06 -14.93
C ARG A 74 -1.11 -5.78 -16.18
N THR A 75 0.12 -5.47 -16.58
CA THR A 75 0.93 -6.23 -17.53
C THR A 75 2.21 -6.68 -16.83
N ASP A 76 3.08 -7.43 -17.52
CA ASP A 76 4.33 -7.94 -16.94
C ASP A 76 5.24 -6.84 -16.37
N THR A 77 5.22 -5.64 -16.94
CA THR A 77 6.13 -4.55 -16.57
C THR A 77 5.45 -3.24 -16.25
N SER A 78 4.13 -3.16 -16.33
CA SER A 78 3.39 -1.93 -16.06
C SER A 78 2.07 -2.17 -15.38
N ILE A 79 1.56 -1.12 -14.73
CA ILE A 79 0.24 -1.09 -14.12
C ILE A 79 -0.46 0.21 -14.53
N ALA A 80 -1.71 0.10 -14.96
CA ALA A 80 -2.58 1.22 -15.27
C ALA A 80 -3.71 1.27 -14.24
N ILE A 81 -3.90 2.44 -13.64
CA ILE A 81 -4.88 2.69 -12.58
C ILE A 81 -5.82 3.77 -13.08
N SER A 82 -7.08 3.43 -13.27
CA SER A 82 -8.14 4.39 -13.62
C SER A 82 -8.91 4.72 -12.36
N VAL A 83 -8.83 5.97 -11.94
CA VAL A 83 -9.44 6.47 -10.70
C VAL A 83 -10.74 7.17 -11.05
N PRO A 84 -11.89 6.80 -10.42
CA PRO A 84 -13.18 7.43 -10.66
C PRO A 84 -13.21 8.86 -10.10
N LYS A 85 -14.23 9.63 -10.49
CA LYS A 85 -14.45 10.98 -9.96
C LYS A 85 -14.58 10.99 -8.44
N GLU A 86 -15.28 10.01 -7.89
CA GLU A 86 -15.54 9.85 -6.47
C GLU A 86 -15.10 8.45 -6.02
N PRO A 87 -13.83 8.24 -5.66
CA PRO A 87 -13.40 6.98 -5.07
C PRO A 87 -13.96 6.83 -3.66
N ALA A 88 -14.08 5.58 -3.19
CA ALA A 88 -14.45 5.32 -1.81
C ALA A 88 -13.36 5.86 -0.86
N TYR A 89 -13.77 6.29 0.34
CA TYR A 89 -12.87 6.86 1.34
C TYR A 89 -12.51 5.89 2.47
N ARG A 90 -13.11 4.69 2.46
CA ARG A 90 -12.89 3.67 3.49
C ARG A 90 -12.04 2.53 2.95
N ALA A 91 -10.87 2.31 3.56
CA ALA A 91 -9.99 1.20 3.29
C ALA A 91 -10.22 0.08 4.32
N GLU A 92 -10.69 -1.09 3.84
CA GLU A 92 -11.06 -2.21 4.70
C GLU A 92 -9.88 -2.78 5.50
N TYR A 93 -10.11 -3.10 6.76
CA TYR A 93 -9.13 -3.63 7.71
C TYR A 93 -8.37 -4.85 7.18
N GLU A 94 -9.08 -5.81 6.57
CA GLU A 94 -8.49 -7.07 6.10
C GLU A 94 -7.38 -6.89 5.06
N LEU A 95 -7.43 -5.83 4.25
CA LEU A 95 -6.37 -5.52 3.29
C LEU A 95 -5.26 -4.67 3.91
N VAL A 96 -5.64 -3.69 4.73
CA VAL A 96 -4.67 -2.78 5.33
C VAL A 96 -3.72 -3.53 6.26
N ARG A 97 -4.21 -4.51 7.01
CA ARG A 97 -3.37 -5.30 7.93
C ARG A 97 -2.33 -6.17 7.22
N LYS A 98 -2.56 -6.54 5.95
CA LYS A 98 -1.65 -7.38 5.18
C LYS A 98 -0.39 -6.63 4.71
N MET A 99 -0.46 -5.32 4.61
CA MET A 99 0.64 -4.54 4.07
C MET A 99 0.67 -3.14 4.72
N ARG A 100 1.79 -2.83 5.39
CA ARG A 100 1.98 -1.53 6.03
C ARG A 100 1.85 -0.34 5.07
N ALA A 101 2.28 -0.51 3.81
CA ALA A 101 2.22 0.55 2.81
C ALA A 101 0.78 0.97 2.44
N SER A 102 -0.24 0.22 2.86
CA SER A 102 -1.66 0.57 2.69
C SER A 102 -2.00 1.94 3.28
N ILE A 103 -1.29 2.36 4.33
CA ILE A 103 -1.47 3.69 4.94
C ILE A 103 -1.18 4.85 3.96
N ASN A 104 -0.41 4.60 2.89
CA ASN A 104 -0.10 5.63 1.91
C ASN A 104 -1.34 6.19 1.18
N VAL A 105 -2.47 5.48 1.18
CA VAL A 105 -3.72 5.99 0.58
C VAL A 105 -4.38 7.08 1.43
N LEU A 106 -4.02 7.19 2.72
CA LEU A 106 -4.60 8.14 3.66
C LEU A 106 -4.49 9.58 3.18
N GLY A 107 -3.27 10.04 2.88
CA GLY A 107 -3.01 11.40 2.42
C GLY A 107 -3.78 11.77 1.14
N PRO A 108 -3.66 10.98 0.06
CA PRO A 108 -4.41 11.20 -1.17
C PRO A 108 -5.94 11.23 -0.99
N LEU A 109 -6.50 10.34 -0.17
CA LEU A 109 -7.94 10.32 0.10
C LEU A 109 -8.38 11.57 0.85
N VAL A 110 -7.68 11.95 1.93
CA VAL A 110 -7.98 13.18 2.67
C VAL A 110 -7.85 14.41 1.78
N ALA A 111 -6.77 14.51 1.00
CA ALA A 111 -6.53 15.67 0.13
C ALA A 111 -7.60 15.83 -0.95
N ARG A 112 -8.12 14.72 -1.49
CA ARG A 112 -9.07 14.76 -2.61
C ARG A 112 -10.53 14.72 -2.18
N ILE A 113 -10.88 13.92 -1.17
CA ILE A 113 -12.26 13.66 -0.75
C ILE A 113 -12.62 14.45 0.51
N GLY A 114 -11.62 14.95 1.23
CA GLY A 114 -11.80 15.65 2.50
C GLY A 114 -11.94 14.74 3.71
N LYS A 115 -11.98 13.41 3.51
CA LYS A 115 -12.06 12.41 4.59
C LYS A 115 -11.46 11.09 4.15
N ALA A 116 -10.97 10.30 5.11
CA ALA A 116 -10.52 8.93 4.91
C ALA A 116 -10.67 8.11 6.19
N GLU A 117 -11.12 6.88 6.04
CA GLU A 117 -11.12 5.86 7.08
C GLU A 117 -10.13 4.77 6.68
N VAL A 118 -9.02 4.65 7.39
CA VAL A 118 -7.98 3.68 7.09
C VAL A 118 -7.61 2.96 8.38
N ALA A 119 -7.72 1.64 8.38
CA ALA A 119 -7.30 0.85 9.54
C ALA A 119 -5.81 1.04 9.84
N LEU A 120 -5.42 0.90 11.10
CA LEU A 120 -4.01 0.92 11.46
C LEU A 120 -3.30 -0.28 10.82
N PRO A 121 -2.20 -0.06 10.09
CA PRO A 121 -1.55 -1.13 9.38
C PRO A 121 -0.92 -2.13 10.35
N GLY A 122 -1.22 -3.40 10.12
CA GLY A 122 -0.39 -4.49 10.61
C GLY A 122 0.97 -4.49 9.93
N GLY A 123 1.72 -5.53 10.06
CA GLY A 123 2.97 -5.71 9.32
C GLY A 123 4.07 -6.33 10.14
N ASP A 124 5.25 -6.42 9.53
CA ASP A 124 6.41 -7.11 10.06
C ASP A 124 6.74 -6.72 11.50
N ALA A 125 7.12 -7.71 12.30
CA ALA A 125 7.56 -7.59 13.69
C ALA A 125 8.88 -6.80 13.86
N ILE A 126 9.11 -5.77 13.06
CA ILE A 126 10.32 -4.93 13.07
C ILE A 126 10.17 -3.75 14.05
N GLY A 127 9.45 -3.93 15.15
CA GLY A 127 9.23 -2.92 16.18
C GLY A 127 8.09 -1.92 15.89
N SER A 128 7.76 -1.09 16.88
CA SER A 128 6.72 -0.08 16.79
C SER A 128 7.14 1.04 15.83
N ARG A 129 6.51 1.12 14.68
CA ARG A 129 6.65 2.26 13.77
C ARG A 129 5.36 3.07 13.84
N GLY A 130 5.32 4.05 14.73
CA GLY A 130 4.17 4.93 14.92
C GLY A 130 3.78 5.66 13.63
N LEU A 131 2.52 6.03 13.53
CA LEU A 131 1.99 6.90 12.49
C LEU A 131 1.96 8.37 12.94
N ASP A 132 2.49 8.66 14.11
CA ASP A 132 2.39 9.96 14.80
C ASP A 132 2.81 11.12 13.93
N PHE A 133 3.92 10.95 13.16
CA PHE A 133 4.37 12.00 12.24
C PHE A 133 3.42 12.22 11.06
N HIS A 134 2.77 11.17 10.57
CA HIS A 134 1.79 11.31 9.48
C HIS A 134 0.54 12.02 9.98
N ILE A 135 0.04 11.62 11.14
CA ILE A 135 -1.14 12.21 11.77
C ILE A 135 -0.84 13.66 12.11
N LYS A 136 0.25 13.92 12.82
CA LYS A 136 0.65 15.30 13.17
C LYS A 136 0.81 16.20 11.94
N GLY A 137 1.44 15.69 10.87
CA GLY A 137 1.59 16.45 9.63
C GLY A 137 0.26 16.78 8.96
N LEU A 138 -0.71 15.87 8.98
CA LEU A 138 -2.05 16.13 8.45
C LEU A 138 -2.83 17.10 9.33
N GLU A 139 -2.68 17.03 10.66
CA GLU A 139 -3.30 17.96 11.61
C GLU A 139 -2.75 19.38 11.44
N GLU A 140 -1.45 19.54 11.25
CA GLU A 140 -0.80 20.82 10.94
C GLU A 140 -1.31 21.42 9.61
N LEU A 141 -1.75 20.57 8.68
CA LEU A 141 -2.39 20.97 7.43
C LEU A 141 -3.91 21.21 7.57
N GLY A 142 -4.47 21.10 8.78
CA GLY A 142 -5.86 21.41 9.08
C GLY A 142 -6.81 20.20 9.10
N ALA A 143 -6.31 18.98 8.95
CA ALA A 143 -7.13 17.78 9.13
C ALA A 143 -7.44 17.55 10.62
N LYS A 144 -8.54 16.86 10.91
CA LYS A 144 -8.84 16.36 12.26
C LYS A 144 -8.66 14.85 12.26
N ALA A 145 -7.74 14.36 13.09
CA ALA A 145 -7.49 12.93 13.24
C ALA A 145 -8.24 12.39 14.45
N HIS A 146 -8.89 11.25 14.28
CA HIS A 146 -9.45 10.48 15.37
C HIS A 146 -8.95 9.04 15.27
N VAL A 147 -8.33 8.53 16.34
CA VAL A 147 -7.83 7.16 16.39
C VAL A 147 -8.73 6.37 17.32
N GLU A 148 -9.53 5.47 16.77
CA GLU A 148 -10.34 4.55 17.53
C GLU A 148 -9.57 3.25 17.80
N HIS A 149 -9.41 2.92 19.08
CA HIS A 149 -8.89 1.64 19.53
C HIS A 149 -10.07 0.68 19.77
N ARG A 150 -10.46 -0.09 18.77
CA ARG A 150 -11.32 -1.25 19.02
C ARG A 150 -10.44 -2.42 19.43
N SER A 151 -10.90 -3.22 20.36
CA SER A 151 -10.17 -4.36 20.93
C SER A 151 -9.77 -5.45 19.92
N GLU A 152 -10.28 -5.39 18.69
CA GLU A 152 -9.93 -6.27 17.58
C GLU A 152 -9.72 -5.55 16.24
N GLU A 153 -10.07 -4.25 16.13
CA GLU A 153 -9.93 -3.46 14.90
C GLU A 153 -9.47 -2.03 15.23
N HIS A 154 -8.34 -1.62 14.70
CA HIS A 154 -7.86 -0.24 14.79
C HIS A 154 -8.25 0.54 13.53
N THR A 155 -9.12 1.50 13.65
CA THR A 155 -9.53 2.39 12.56
C THR A 155 -9.15 3.83 12.89
N SER A 156 -8.54 4.55 11.96
CA SER A 156 -8.32 5.99 12.06
C SER A 156 -9.22 6.71 11.07
N GLU A 157 -10.02 7.67 11.55
CA GLU A 157 -10.78 8.60 10.73
C GLU A 157 -10.05 9.95 10.64
N LEU A 158 -9.90 10.46 9.43
CA LEU A 158 -9.35 11.78 9.17
C LEU A 158 -10.33 12.59 8.33
N GLN A 159 -10.72 13.76 8.82
CA GLN A 159 -11.57 14.70 8.11
C GLN A 159 -10.83 16.03 7.94
N SER A 160 -10.89 16.61 6.74
CA SER A 160 -10.44 17.97 6.47
C SER A 160 -11.63 18.92 6.46
N HIS A 161 -11.44 20.15 6.89
CA HIS A 161 -12.41 21.24 6.78
C HIS A 161 -12.00 22.20 5.68
#